data_ef482766ca666fd1b19fd78dd2ae43c2
#
_entry.id   ef482766ca666fd1b19fd78dd2ae43c2
#
_cell.length_a   1.000
_cell.length_b   1.000
_cell.length_c   1.000
_cell.angle_alpha   90.00
_cell.angle_beta   90.00
_cell.angle_gamma   90.00
#
_symmetry.space_group_name_H-M   'P 1'
#
loop_
_entity.id
_entity.type
_entity.pdbx_description
1 polymer ?
#
loop_
_entity_poly.entity_id
_entity_poly.type
_entity_poly.pdbx_seq_one_letter_code
_entity_poly.pdbx_strand_id
1 'polypeptide(L)'
;MLNRVAVLSDIHGVLPALEAVLAEPDVAAADLIVLTGDIAAGPQPVQVLDLLAGLGDRVCWVRGNADRELVEARAGRPSPIEVSNWAAGQLRDDQLERLATLPLTVTLEIDGLGPVLFCHATPRDDEEVVLVDTRMARWTEVFADLPAGVRTVVCGHTHMPFTRLVDRRLVVNPGSIGMPYGGPGAHWALLGPGVQLRRTDFDVDAACARVAAESTFPDAAGFADEYLRSRHSDADALAVFAPRDGR
;
A
#
# COMPACT_ATOMS: atom_id res chain seq x y z
N MET A 1 -1.94 -9.20 22.12
CA MET A 1 -2.26 -7.79 21.77
C MET A 1 -0.97 -7.16 21.26
N LEU A 2 -1.01 -6.52 20.11
CA LEU A 2 0.15 -5.88 19.49
C LEU A 2 0.31 -4.46 20.06
N ASN A 3 1.54 -4.07 20.43
CA ASN A 3 1.79 -2.74 20.99
C ASN A 3 2.16 -1.72 19.92
N ARG A 4 2.90 -2.18 18.88
CA ARG A 4 3.36 -1.32 17.78
C ARG A 4 3.25 -2.07 16.46
N VAL A 5 2.52 -1.49 15.51
CA VAL A 5 2.32 -2.05 14.17
C VAL A 5 2.74 -1.00 13.15
N ALA A 6 3.71 -1.35 12.29
CA ALA A 6 4.05 -0.53 11.13
C ALA A 6 3.14 -0.91 9.96
N VAL A 7 2.56 0.06 9.28
CA VAL A 7 1.69 -0.16 8.11
C VAL A 7 2.36 0.41 6.88
N LEU A 8 2.62 -0.47 5.92
CA LEU A 8 3.24 -0.19 4.64
C LEU A 8 2.23 -0.48 3.54
N SER A 9 2.06 0.44 2.60
CA SER A 9 1.09 0.35 1.52
C SER A 9 1.69 0.74 0.19
N ASP A 10 1.14 0.18 -0.89
CA ASP A 10 1.39 0.68 -2.24
C ASP A 10 2.90 0.78 -2.56
N ILE A 11 3.60 -0.34 -2.35
CA ILE A 11 5.07 -0.45 -2.52
C ILE A 11 5.44 -0.43 -4.00
N HIS A 12 4.57 -1.01 -4.85
CA HIS A 12 4.71 -1.02 -6.30
C HIS A 12 6.10 -1.44 -6.81
N GLY A 13 6.66 -2.49 -6.20
CA GLY A 13 7.94 -3.03 -6.66
C GLY A 13 9.12 -2.06 -6.55
N VAL A 14 9.06 -1.05 -5.69
CA VAL A 14 10.13 -0.06 -5.49
C VAL A 14 11.02 -0.48 -4.32
N LEU A 15 12.02 -1.30 -4.60
CA LEU A 15 12.91 -1.87 -3.59
C LEU A 15 13.67 -0.82 -2.76
N PRO A 16 14.29 0.22 -3.33
CA PRO A 16 15.07 1.18 -2.54
C PRO A 16 14.23 1.94 -1.50
N ALA A 17 12.99 2.30 -1.85
CA ALA A 17 12.08 2.98 -0.94
C ALA A 17 11.63 2.05 0.20
N LEU A 18 11.33 0.78 -0.11
CA LEU A 18 11.00 -0.23 0.89
C LEU A 18 12.15 -0.46 1.86
N GLU A 19 13.39 -0.61 1.37
CA GLU A 19 14.58 -0.79 2.20
C GLU A 19 14.79 0.39 3.15
N ALA A 20 14.60 1.62 2.67
CA ALA A 20 14.69 2.81 3.50
C ALA A 20 13.66 2.80 4.64
N VAL A 21 12.42 2.42 4.37
CA VAL A 21 11.37 2.31 5.39
C VAL A 21 11.66 1.17 6.37
N LEU A 22 12.11 0.02 5.90
CA LEU A 22 12.46 -1.12 6.77
C LEU A 22 13.66 -0.81 7.70
N ALA A 23 14.53 0.13 7.31
CA ALA A 23 15.65 0.60 8.13
C ALA A 23 15.23 1.60 9.23
N GLU A 24 14.00 2.12 9.19
CA GLU A 24 13.49 3.01 10.24
C GLU A 24 13.46 2.30 11.60
N PRO A 25 13.99 2.92 12.67
CA PRO A 25 14.02 2.28 13.99
C PRO A 25 12.64 1.84 14.50
N ASP A 26 11.59 2.63 14.21
CA ASP A 26 10.22 2.32 14.61
C ASP A 26 9.65 1.12 13.83
N VAL A 27 10.01 0.93 12.56
CA VAL A 27 9.63 -0.23 11.75
C VAL A 27 10.41 -1.48 12.17
N ALA A 28 11.71 -1.32 12.40
CA ALA A 28 12.57 -2.41 12.88
C ALA A 28 12.12 -2.96 14.23
N ALA A 29 11.65 -2.08 15.13
CA ALA A 29 11.14 -2.40 16.47
C ALA A 29 9.64 -2.71 16.54
N ALA A 30 8.90 -2.68 15.43
CA ALA A 30 7.48 -3.01 15.42
C ALA A 30 7.25 -4.50 15.70
N ASP A 31 6.18 -4.80 16.44
CA ASP A 31 5.75 -6.18 16.72
C ASP A 31 5.31 -6.88 15.43
N LEU A 32 4.73 -6.11 14.50
CA LEU A 32 4.23 -6.59 13.22
C LEU A 32 4.33 -5.49 12.17
N ILE A 33 4.58 -5.89 10.93
CA ILE A 33 4.45 -5.06 9.74
C ILE A 33 3.19 -5.52 9.00
N VAL A 34 2.26 -4.61 8.72
CA VAL A 34 1.08 -4.92 7.91
C VAL A 34 1.24 -4.29 6.53
N LEU A 35 1.11 -5.09 5.50
CA LEU A 35 1.07 -4.65 4.10
C LEU A 35 -0.38 -4.50 3.69
N THR A 36 -0.80 -3.32 3.27
CA THR A 36 -2.17 -3.06 2.83
C THR A 36 -2.34 -3.10 1.31
N GLY A 37 -1.55 -3.96 0.64
CA GLY A 37 -1.71 -4.27 -0.78
C GLY A 37 -0.83 -3.46 -1.73
N ASP A 38 -0.95 -3.78 -3.01
CA ASP A 38 -0.19 -3.22 -4.14
C ASP A 38 1.33 -3.31 -3.94
N ILE A 39 1.77 -4.55 -3.70
CA ILE A 39 3.11 -4.84 -3.20
C ILE A 39 4.13 -4.86 -4.33
N ALA A 40 3.84 -5.59 -5.42
CA ALA A 40 4.85 -6.01 -6.38
C ALA A 40 4.64 -5.48 -7.82
N ALA A 41 3.54 -4.80 -8.12
CA ALA A 41 3.26 -4.26 -9.44
C ALA A 41 4.14 -3.04 -9.77
N GLY A 42 5.38 -3.29 -10.19
CA GLY A 42 6.39 -2.26 -10.44
C GLY A 42 7.73 -2.84 -10.88
N PRO A 43 8.81 -2.04 -10.88
CA PRO A 43 10.06 -2.35 -11.58
C PRO A 43 10.94 -3.43 -10.94
N GLN A 44 10.77 -3.78 -9.66
CA GLN A 44 11.61 -4.76 -8.94
C GLN A 44 10.71 -5.74 -8.15
N PRO A 45 9.77 -6.46 -8.81
CA PRO A 45 8.72 -7.24 -8.15
C PRO A 45 9.26 -8.41 -7.35
N VAL A 46 10.20 -9.16 -7.92
CA VAL A 46 10.80 -10.35 -7.32
C VAL A 46 11.56 -9.98 -6.06
N GLN A 47 12.40 -8.96 -6.13
CA GLN A 47 13.25 -8.52 -5.03
C GLN A 47 12.43 -7.99 -3.84
N VAL A 48 11.35 -7.24 -4.12
CA VAL A 48 10.43 -6.75 -3.08
C VAL A 48 9.75 -7.92 -2.37
N LEU A 49 9.22 -8.89 -3.11
CA LEU A 49 8.58 -10.06 -2.51
C LEU A 49 9.56 -10.94 -1.73
N ASP A 50 10.78 -11.12 -2.22
CA ASP A 50 11.81 -11.90 -1.52
C ASP A 50 12.25 -11.22 -0.22
N LEU A 51 12.45 -9.91 -0.23
CA LEU A 51 12.78 -9.14 0.96
C LEU A 51 11.70 -9.26 2.04
N LEU A 52 10.44 -9.06 1.64
CA LEU A 52 9.30 -9.14 2.57
C LEU A 52 9.07 -10.57 3.07
N ALA A 53 9.21 -11.58 2.21
CA ALA A 53 9.11 -12.98 2.61
C ALA A 53 10.22 -13.38 3.60
N GLY A 54 11.42 -12.81 3.46
CA GLY A 54 12.54 -13.01 4.38
C GLY A 54 12.28 -12.52 5.81
N LEU A 55 11.29 -11.64 6.02
CA LEU A 55 10.88 -11.17 7.35
C LEU A 55 9.96 -12.17 8.09
N GLY A 56 9.50 -13.21 7.39
CA GLY A 56 8.70 -14.31 7.97
C GLY A 56 7.41 -13.85 8.65
N ASP A 57 7.17 -14.37 9.86
CA ASP A 57 5.94 -14.10 10.63
C ASP A 57 5.81 -12.64 11.12
N ARG A 58 6.83 -11.82 10.88
CA ARG A 58 6.75 -10.38 11.17
C ARG A 58 5.93 -9.61 10.16
N VAL A 59 5.47 -10.23 9.08
CA VAL A 59 4.70 -9.58 8.02
C VAL A 59 3.30 -10.19 7.89
N CYS A 60 2.30 -9.34 8.03
CA CYS A 60 0.90 -9.65 7.73
C CYS A 60 0.52 -9.00 6.39
N TRP A 61 -0.09 -9.79 5.51
CA TRP A 61 -0.31 -9.41 4.12
C TRP A 61 -1.80 -9.26 3.83
N VAL A 62 -2.16 -8.16 3.16
CA VAL A 62 -3.51 -7.92 2.62
C VAL A 62 -3.38 -7.71 1.12
N ARG A 63 -4.36 -8.20 0.36
CA ARG A 63 -4.39 -8.11 -1.11
C ARG A 63 -4.77 -6.71 -1.57
N GLY A 64 -4.00 -6.16 -2.52
CA GLY A 64 -4.38 -5.01 -3.33
C GLY A 64 -4.92 -5.43 -4.70
N ASN A 65 -5.50 -4.45 -5.43
CA ASN A 65 -5.97 -4.70 -6.79
C ASN A 65 -4.81 -5.04 -7.73
N ALA A 66 -3.67 -4.37 -7.59
CA ALA A 66 -2.53 -4.66 -8.44
C ALA A 66 -1.93 -6.04 -8.14
N ASP A 67 -1.97 -6.54 -6.88
CA ASP A 67 -1.57 -7.91 -6.56
C ASP A 67 -2.48 -8.94 -7.24
N ARG A 68 -3.80 -8.72 -7.25
CA ARG A 68 -4.78 -9.54 -7.97
C ARG A 68 -4.53 -9.48 -9.48
N GLU A 69 -4.28 -8.29 -10.02
CA GLU A 69 -4.00 -8.09 -11.45
C GLU A 69 -2.73 -8.81 -11.91
N LEU A 70 -1.68 -8.89 -11.09
CA LEU A 70 -0.48 -9.69 -11.40
C LEU A 70 -0.83 -11.18 -11.61
N VAL A 71 -1.65 -11.73 -10.72
CA VAL A 71 -2.11 -13.13 -10.83
C VAL A 71 -2.99 -13.33 -12.07
N GLU A 72 -3.88 -12.38 -12.34
CA GLU A 72 -4.75 -12.40 -13.51
C GLU A 72 -3.98 -12.27 -14.82
N ALA A 73 -3.00 -11.37 -14.88
CA ALA A 73 -2.13 -11.20 -16.04
C ALA A 73 -1.35 -12.48 -16.36
N ARG A 74 -0.82 -13.14 -15.34
CA ARG A 74 -0.16 -14.44 -15.51
C ARG A 74 -1.11 -15.52 -16.02
N ALA A 75 -2.40 -15.45 -15.66
CA ALA A 75 -3.46 -16.34 -16.14
C ALA A 75 -4.04 -15.94 -17.52
N GLY A 76 -3.43 -14.97 -18.21
CA GLY A 76 -3.83 -14.55 -19.57
C GLY A 76 -4.91 -13.45 -19.61
N ARG A 77 -5.16 -12.77 -18.51
CA ARG A 77 -6.03 -11.58 -18.43
C ARG A 77 -5.18 -10.34 -18.14
N PRO A 78 -4.62 -9.68 -19.15
CA PRO A 78 -3.67 -8.59 -18.95
C PRO A 78 -4.31 -7.38 -18.25
N SER A 79 -3.54 -6.74 -17.36
CA SER A 79 -3.86 -5.43 -16.79
C SER A 79 -3.76 -4.33 -17.88
N PRO A 80 -4.52 -3.24 -17.78
CA PRO A 80 -4.30 -2.06 -18.61
C PRO A 80 -2.96 -1.36 -18.34
N ILE A 81 -2.26 -1.74 -17.27
CA ILE A 81 -1.01 -1.14 -16.83
C ILE A 81 0.17 -2.00 -17.31
N GLU A 82 1.03 -1.40 -18.16
CA GLU A 82 2.14 -2.12 -18.81
C GLU A 82 3.12 -2.73 -17.81
N VAL A 83 3.56 -1.96 -16.82
CA VAL A 83 4.50 -2.45 -15.80
C VAL A 83 3.94 -3.62 -15.00
N SER A 84 2.63 -3.67 -14.75
CA SER A 84 1.98 -4.80 -14.07
C SER A 84 2.07 -6.07 -14.92
N ASN A 85 1.81 -5.98 -16.23
CA ASN A 85 1.94 -7.13 -17.13
C ASN A 85 3.38 -7.64 -17.20
N TRP A 86 4.35 -6.72 -17.28
CA TRP A 86 5.75 -7.08 -17.27
C TRP A 86 6.14 -7.73 -15.93
N ALA A 87 5.75 -7.12 -14.80
CA ALA A 87 6.04 -7.62 -13.46
C ALA A 87 5.47 -9.03 -13.25
N ALA A 88 4.24 -9.29 -13.69
CA ALA A 88 3.63 -10.62 -13.65
C ALA A 88 4.48 -11.68 -14.37
N GLY A 89 5.13 -11.30 -15.48
CA GLY A 89 6.05 -12.17 -16.23
C GLY A 89 7.36 -12.48 -15.51
N GLN A 90 7.77 -11.64 -14.54
CA GLN A 90 9.00 -11.83 -13.78
C GLN A 90 8.81 -12.72 -12.54
N LEU A 91 7.58 -12.82 -12.02
CA LEU A 91 7.30 -13.52 -10.78
C LEU A 91 7.48 -15.04 -10.92
N ARG A 92 8.04 -15.67 -9.90
CA ARG A 92 8.10 -17.11 -9.73
C ARG A 92 6.73 -17.65 -9.30
N ASP A 93 6.52 -18.95 -9.47
CA ASP A 93 5.25 -19.60 -9.15
C ASP A 93 4.94 -19.52 -7.63
N ASP A 94 5.94 -19.65 -6.76
CA ASP A 94 5.79 -19.50 -5.30
C ASP A 94 5.33 -18.09 -4.89
N GLN A 95 5.83 -17.07 -5.59
CA GLN A 95 5.43 -15.68 -5.37
C GLN A 95 4.00 -15.42 -5.87
N LEU A 96 3.63 -15.94 -7.04
CA LEU A 96 2.27 -15.86 -7.57
C LEU A 96 1.26 -16.59 -6.69
N GLU A 97 1.60 -17.79 -6.19
CA GLU A 97 0.76 -18.53 -5.25
C GLU A 97 0.52 -17.74 -3.97
N ARG A 98 1.57 -17.11 -3.44
CA ARG A 98 1.42 -16.18 -2.29
C ARG A 98 0.43 -15.07 -2.59
N LEU A 99 0.60 -14.33 -3.70
CA LEU A 99 -0.29 -13.24 -4.06
C LEU A 99 -1.74 -13.71 -4.28
N ALA A 100 -1.92 -14.87 -4.90
CA ALA A 100 -3.25 -15.46 -5.17
C ALA A 100 -4.03 -15.81 -3.89
N THR A 101 -3.34 -16.06 -2.78
CA THR A 101 -3.94 -16.48 -1.51
C THR A 101 -4.10 -15.35 -0.49
N LEU A 102 -3.72 -14.13 -0.83
CA LEU A 102 -3.83 -12.98 0.08
C LEU A 102 -5.30 -12.67 0.43
N PRO A 103 -5.60 -12.43 1.72
CA PRO A 103 -6.95 -12.07 2.15
C PRO A 103 -7.30 -10.64 1.71
N LEU A 104 -8.59 -10.38 1.49
CA LEU A 104 -9.10 -9.04 1.21
C LEU A 104 -8.99 -8.11 2.43
N THR A 105 -9.19 -8.67 3.62
CA THR A 105 -9.13 -7.93 4.89
C THR A 105 -8.49 -8.76 5.99
N VAL A 106 -7.86 -8.08 6.94
CA VAL A 106 -7.37 -8.66 8.21
C VAL A 106 -7.80 -7.76 9.35
N THR A 107 -8.19 -8.34 10.49
CA THR A 107 -8.47 -7.58 11.71
C THR A 107 -7.51 -7.99 12.82
N LEU A 108 -6.85 -7.02 13.45
CA LEU A 108 -5.86 -7.24 14.50
C LEU A 108 -6.22 -6.43 15.75
N GLU A 109 -5.92 -7.00 16.92
CA GLU A 109 -6.05 -6.31 18.21
C GLU A 109 -4.79 -5.50 18.51
N ILE A 110 -4.91 -4.17 18.54
CA ILE A 110 -3.80 -3.24 18.78
C ILE A 110 -4.04 -2.46 20.06
N ASP A 111 -3.00 -2.37 20.89
CA ASP A 111 -3.07 -1.64 22.16
C ASP A 111 -3.47 -0.18 21.94
N GLY A 112 -4.40 0.30 22.77
CA GLY A 112 -4.96 1.65 22.69
C GLY A 112 -5.96 1.89 21.56
N LEU A 113 -6.06 0.98 20.55
CA LEU A 113 -6.96 1.11 19.41
C LEU A 113 -8.08 0.04 19.39
N GLY A 114 -7.87 -1.11 20.08
CA GLY A 114 -8.75 -2.27 19.98
C GLY A 114 -8.68 -2.94 18.61
N PRO A 115 -9.81 -3.49 18.11
CA PRO A 115 -9.85 -4.14 16.81
C PRO A 115 -9.66 -3.11 15.69
N VAL A 116 -8.58 -3.28 14.91
CA VAL A 116 -8.24 -2.49 13.72
C VAL A 116 -8.41 -3.37 12.49
N LEU A 117 -9.21 -2.93 11.53
CA LEU A 117 -9.38 -3.60 10.25
C LEU A 117 -8.42 -3.01 9.22
N PHE A 118 -7.74 -3.87 8.50
CA PHE A 118 -6.86 -3.54 7.38
C PHE A 118 -7.46 -4.06 6.08
N CYS A 119 -7.51 -3.22 5.07
CA CYS A 119 -7.92 -3.54 3.70
C CYS A 119 -7.01 -2.78 2.72
N HIS A 120 -7.14 -3.03 1.42
CA HIS A 120 -6.42 -2.21 0.44
C HIS A 120 -7.22 -0.95 0.11
N ALA A 121 -8.37 -1.06 -0.53
CA ALA A 121 -9.21 0.08 -0.89
C ALA A 121 -10.36 0.24 0.12
N THR A 122 -11.31 -0.70 0.15
CA THR A 122 -12.39 -0.73 1.12
C THR A 122 -12.53 -2.13 1.74
N PRO A 123 -13.28 -2.29 2.85
CA PRO A 123 -13.48 -3.62 3.43
C PRO A 123 -14.18 -4.63 2.52
N ARG A 124 -14.86 -4.18 1.49
CA ARG A 124 -15.66 -5.02 0.59
C ARG A 124 -15.06 -5.19 -0.82
N ASP A 125 -14.08 -4.35 -1.17
CA ASP A 125 -13.55 -4.32 -2.55
C ASP A 125 -12.12 -3.79 -2.55
N ASP A 126 -11.22 -4.38 -3.37
CA ASP A 126 -9.81 -3.99 -3.45
C ASP A 126 -9.54 -2.86 -4.46
N GLU A 127 -10.57 -2.31 -5.10
CA GLU A 127 -10.46 -1.30 -6.17
C GLU A 127 -11.39 -0.09 -5.95
N GLU A 128 -12.34 -0.21 -5.01
CA GLU A 128 -13.33 0.82 -4.72
C GLU A 128 -12.68 2.07 -4.13
N VAL A 129 -12.85 3.22 -4.80
CA VAL A 129 -12.23 4.46 -4.38
C VAL A 129 -13.01 5.16 -3.27
N VAL A 130 -12.29 5.53 -2.22
CA VAL A 130 -12.72 6.47 -1.17
C VAL A 130 -11.57 7.43 -0.86
N LEU A 131 -11.90 8.71 -0.67
CA LEU A 131 -10.94 9.80 -0.51
C LEU A 131 -11.20 10.57 0.79
N VAL A 132 -10.23 11.37 1.20
CA VAL A 132 -10.35 12.21 2.39
C VAL A 132 -11.60 13.10 2.36
N ASP A 133 -12.05 13.52 1.19
CA ASP A 133 -13.20 14.41 0.98
C ASP A 133 -14.46 13.67 0.47
N THR A 134 -14.44 12.35 0.29
CA THR A 134 -15.62 11.53 -0.06
C THR A 134 -16.78 11.83 0.89
N ARG A 135 -17.99 12.01 0.35
CA ARG A 135 -19.16 12.37 1.14
C ARG A 135 -19.46 11.35 2.24
N MET A 136 -19.95 11.83 3.39
CA MET A 136 -20.26 10.97 4.55
C MET A 136 -21.23 9.85 4.20
N ALA A 137 -22.25 10.10 3.35
CA ALA A 137 -23.20 9.08 2.94
C ALA A 137 -22.52 7.91 2.23
N ARG A 138 -21.51 8.18 1.38
CA ARG A 138 -20.74 7.13 0.70
C ARG A 138 -19.89 6.33 1.70
N TRP A 139 -19.22 6.99 2.62
CA TRP A 139 -18.48 6.31 3.69
C TRP A 139 -19.39 5.41 4.54
N THR A 140 -20.60 5.88 4.88
CA THR A 140 -21.57 5.09 5.64
C THR A 140 -22.01 3.83 4.87
N GLU A 141 -22.21 3.95 3.56
CA GLU A 141 -22.51 2.81 2.69
C GLU A 141 -21.36 1.80 2.66
N VAL A 142 -20.13 2.28 2.45
CA VAL A 142 -18.93 1.42 2.37
C VAL A 142 -18.68 0.66 3.67
N PHE A 143 -19.04 1.25 4.81
CA PHE A 143 -18.83 0.67 6.14
C PHE A 143 -20.07 0.03 6.77
N ALA A 144 -21.15 -0.14 5.99
CA ALA A 144 -22.44 -0.61 6.52
C ALA A 144 -22.34 -1.98 7.22
N ASP A 145 -21.53 -2.89 6.68
CA ASP A 145 -21.40 -4.26 7.17
C ASP A 145 -20.28 -4.44 8.20
N LEU A 146 -19.58 -3.36 8.58
CA LEU A 146 -18.51 -3.45 9.57
C LEU A 146 -19.04 -3.67 10.97
N PRO A 147 -18.45 -4.61 11.75
CA PRO A 147 -18.79 -4.79 13.16
C PRO A 147 -18.66 -3.49 13.96
N ALA A 148 -19.59 -3.26 14.87
CA ALA A 148 -19.60 -2.05 15.71
C ALA A 148 -18.33 -1.88 16.56
N GLY A 149 -17.64 -2.99 16.88
CA GLY A 149 -16.38 -2.99 17.63
C GLY A 149 -15.18 -2.45 16.84
N VAL A 150 -15.22 -2.51 15.49
CA VAL A 150 -14.15 -1.97 14.64
C VAL A 150 -14.25 -0.45 14.61
N ARG A 151 -13.32 0.20 15.31
CA ARG A 151 -13.26 1.66 15.45
C ARG A 151 -12.21 2.30 14.55
N THR A 152 -11.26 1.52 14.06
CA THR A 152 -10.19 1.99 13.16
C THR A 152 -10.15 1.11 11.92
N VAL A 153 -10.13 1.74 10.75
CA VAL A 153 -9.96 1.10 9.44
C VAL A 153 -8.74 1.69 8.78
N VAL A 154 -7.83 0.84 8.34
CA VAL A 154 -6.63 1.26 7.62
C VAL A 154 -6.75 0.78 6.17
N CYS A 155 -6.62 1.71 5.24
CA CYS A 155 -6.67 1.45 3.80
C CYS A 155 -5.44 2.04 3.09
N GLY A 156 -5.29 1.78 1.78
CA GLY A 156 -4.26 2.30 0.89
C GLY A 156 -4.86 2.81 -0.41
N HIS A 157 -4.43 2.25 -1.55
CA HIS A 157 -4.99 2.39 -2.90
C HIS A 157 -4.88 3.79 -3.53
N THR A 158 -5.19 4.84 -2.78
CA THR A 158 -5.18 6.21 -3.32
C THR A 158 -3.83 6.92 -3.12
N HIS A 159 -2.85 6.25 -2.55
CA HIS A 159 -1.46 6.71 -2.33
C HIS A 159 -1.32 8.04 -1.57
N MET A 160 -2.41 8.60 -1.09
CA MET A 160 -2.46 9.90 -0.41
C MET A 160 -2.59 9.69 1.10
N PRO A 161 -1.62 10.13 1.91
CA PRO A 161 -1.68 9.95 3.36
C PRO A 161 -2.76 10.86 3.97
N PHE A 162 -3.68 10.26 4.74
CA PHE A 162 -4.66 11.03 5.51
C PHE A 162 -5.20 10.26 6.72
N THR A 163 -5.78 10.99 7.66
CA THR A 163 -6.70 10.45 8.67
C THR A 163 -8.02 11.18 8.60
N ARG A 164 -9.13 10.44 8.81
CA ARG A 164 -10.46 11.02 8.79
C ARG A 164 -11.38 10.32 9.78
N LEU A 165 -12.20 11.10 10.49
CA LEU A 165 -13.28 10.56 11.30
C LEU A 165 -14.54 10.36 10.44
N VAL A 166 -15.06 9.13 10.42
CA VAL A 166 -16.25 8.71 9.68
C VAL A 166 -17.18 8.00 10.63
N ASP A 167 -18.30 8.61 10.99
CA ASP A 167 -19.30 8.06 11.92
C ASP A 167 -18.66 7.32 13.10
N ARG A 168 -17.82 8.03 13.87
CA ARG A 168 -17.08 7.51 15.04
C ARG A 168 -16.02 6.45 14.75
N ARG A 169 -15.73 6.13 13.48
CA ARG A 169 -14.58 5.33 13.07
C ARG A 169 -13.46 6.21 12.58
N LEU A 170 -12.24 5.89 12.95
CA LEU A 170 -11.04 6.53 12.40
C LEU A 170 -10.64 5.77 11.13
N VAL A 171 -10.60 6.48 10.00
CA VAL A 171 -10.02 5.98 8.75
C VAL A 171 -8.60 6.50 8.65
N VAL A 172 -7.68 5.63 8.26
CA VAL A 172 -6.26 5.92 8.08
C VAL A 172 -5.83 5.43 6.71
N ASN A 173 -5.27 6.32 5.91
CA ASN A 173 -4.50 5.93 4.74
C ASN A 173 -3.04 6.29 5.00
N PRO A 174 -2.10 5.34 4.98
CA PRO A 174 -0.69 5.62 5.26
C PRO A 174 -0.01 6.38 4.11
N GLY A 175 -0.63 6.47 2.94
CA GLY A 175 0.01 6.90 1.71
C GLY A 175 0.71 5.74 1.01
N SER A 176 1.66 6.03 0.13
CA SER A 176 2.39 5.04 -0.66
C SER A 176 3.89 5.08 -0.36
N ILE A 177 4.52 3.91 -0.40
CA ILE A 177 5.99 3.79 -0.36
C ILE A 177 6.60 4.06 -1.73
N GLY A 178 6.03 3.49 -2.80
CA GLY A 178 6.62 3.52 -4.13
C GLY A 178 6.13 4.63 -5.05
N MET A 179 4.88 5.11 -4.84
CA MET A 179 4.22 6.07 -5.73
C MET A 179 3.44 7.13 -4.94
N PRO A 180 4.11 7.91 -4.05
CA PRO A 180 3.44 8.79 -3.11
C PRO A 180 2.82 10.03 -3.77
N TYR A 181 1.65 10.44 -3.24
CA TYR A 181 1.10 11.78 -3.39
C TYR A 181 1.34 12.62 -2.12
N GLY A 182 1.31 13.95 -2.27
CA GLY A 182 1.37 14.89 -1.15
C GLY A 182 2.77 15.28 -0.69
N GLY A 183 3.82 14.66 -1.22
CA GLY A 183 5.20 15.03 -0.93
C GLY A 183 6.21 13.93 -1.21
N PRO A 184 7.49 14.28 -1.39
CA PRO A 184 8.55 13.31 -1.66
C PRO A 184 8.84 12.42 -0.44
N GLY A 185 9.39 11.23 -0.69
CA GLY A 185 9.73 10.23 0.33
C GLY A 185 8.70 9.12 0.43
N ALA A 186 9.00 8.09 1.19
CA ALA A 186 8.13 6.94 1.37
C ALA A 186 7.17 7.16 2.55
N HIS A 187 5.87 7.11 2.30
CA HIS A 187 4.85 7.31 3.32
C HIS A 187 4.41 5.98 3.93
N TRP A 188 4.21 5.98 5.25
CA TRP A 188 3.79 4.83 6.02
C TRP A 188 3.08 5.27 7.32
N ALA A 189 2.53 4.35 8.10
CA ALA A 189 1.92 4.68 9.38
C ALA A 189 2.46 3.80 10.51
N LEU A 190 2.46 4.35 11.73
CA LEU A 190 2.73 3.62 12.97
C LEU A 190 1.47 3.63 13.83
N LEU A 191 1.01 2.46 14.22
CA LEU A 191 -0.14 2.25 15.10
C LEU A 191 0.29 1.74 16.47
N GLY A 192 -0.40 2.18 17.50
CA GLY A 192 -0.21 1.77 18.89
C GLY A 192 0.75 2.70 19.69
N PRO A 193 0.22 3.34 20.80
CA PRO A 193 -1.19 3.30 21.26
C PRO A 193 -2.14 4.22 20.47
N GLY A 194 -1.66 5.03 19.55
CA GLY A 194 -2.43 5.90 18.68
C GLY A 194 -2.07 5.67 17.21
N VAL A 195 -2.38 6.63 16.35
CA VAL A 195 -2.05 6.60 14.92
C VAL A 195 -1.10 7.74 14.60
N GLN A 196 -0.02 7.43 13.91
CA GLN A 196 0.95 8.40 13.42
C GLN A 196 1.20 8.16 11.94
N LEU A 197 0.90 9.13 11.09
CA LEU A 197 1.38 9.16 9.71
C LEU A 197 2.86 9.54 9.73
N ARG A 198 3.67 8.82 9.00
CA ARG A 198 5.12 8.92 8.97
C ARG A 198 5.60 9.02 7.52
N ARG A 199 6.78 9.56 7.36
CA ARG A 199 7.48 9.64 6.09
C ARG A 199 8.96 9.40 6.30
N THR A 200 9.53 8.55 5.46
CA THR A 200 10.97 8.30 5.40
C THR A 200 11.55 9.07 4.23
N ASP A 201 12.50 9.95 4.51
CA ASP A 201 13.31 10.59 3.48
C ASP A 201 14.46 9.66 3.08
N PHE A 202 14.75 9.57 1.79
CA PHE A 202 15.86 8.81 1.25
C PHE A 202 16.45 9.52 0.03
N ASP A 203 17.63 9.11 -0.40
CA ASP A 203 18.27 9.65 -1.59
C ASP A 203 17.52 9.19 -2.85
N VAL A 204 16.61 10.04 -3.31
CA VAL A 204 15.74 9.78 -4.47
C VAL A 204 16.55 9.60 -5.75
N ASP A 205 17.64 10.38 -5.92
CA ASP A 205 18.48 10.28 -7.13
C ASP A 205 19.23 8.94 -7.16
N ALA A 206 19.78 8.52 -6.03
CA ALA A 206 20.38 7.19 -5.91
C ALA A 206 19.36 6.07 -6.09
N ALA A 207 18.14 6.21 -5.55
CA ALA A 207 17.07 5.24 -5.73
C ALA A 207 16.63 5.11 -7.19
N CYS A 208 16.44 6.24 -7.89
CA CYS A 208 16.12 6.24 -9.33
C CYS A 208 17.22 5.58 -10.16
N ALA A 209 18.48 5.92 -9.89
CA ALA A 209 19.63 5.32 -10.57
C ALA A 209 19.68 3.79 -10.34
N ARG A 210 19.40 3.35 -9.12
CA ARG A 210 19.38 1.93 -8.76
C ARG A 210 18.23 1.20 -9.45
N VAL A 211 17.02 1.73 -9.47
CA VAL A 211 15.87 1.16 -10.19
C VAL A 211 16.21 1.02 -11.68
N ALA A 212 16.75 2.07 -12.30
CA ALA A 212 17.13 2.04 -13.72
C ALA A 212 18.24 1.01 -14.03
N ALA A 213 19.15 0.78 -13.10
CA ALA A 213 20.28 -0.14 -13.30
C ALA A 213 19.94 -1.62 -13.02
N GLU A 214 19.08 -1.88 -12.02
CA GLU A 214 18.79 -3.23 -11.53
C GLU A 214 17.51 -3.83 -12.14
N SER A 215 16.56 -3.00 -12.60
CA SER A 215 15.35 -3.48 -13.24
C SER A 215 15.57 -3.80 -14.71
N THR A 216 14.94 -4.88 -15.16
CA THR A 216 14.86 -5.22 -16.60
C THR A 216 13.55 -4.74 -17.25
N PHE A 217 12.74 -3.97 -16.53
CA PHE A 217 11.59 -3.29 -17.13
C PHE A 217 12.06 -2.28 -18.18
N PRO A 218 11.54 -2.31 -19.42
CA PRO A 218 12.07 -1.47 -20.51
C PRO A 218 12.09 0.03 -20.19
N ASP A 219 11.11 0.52 -19.44
CA ASP A 219 11.00 1.93 -19.04
C ASP A 219 11.20 2.13 -17.52
N ALA A 220 12.14 1.40 -16.93
CA ALA A 220 12.44 1.52 -15.48
C ALA A 220 12.89 2.93 -15.09
N ALA A 221 13.64 3.60 -15.95
CA ALA A 221 14.08 4.97 -15.73
C ALA A 221 12.92 5.97 -15.76
N GLY A 222 12.00 5.83 -16.73
CA GLY A 222 10.79 6.66 -16.84
C GLY A 222 9.87 6.44 -15.63
N PHE A 223 9.68 5.19 -15.22
CA PHE A 223 8.93 4.86 -14.00
C PHE A 223 9.52 5.55 -12.76
N ALA A 224 10.83 5.47 -12.59
CA ALA A 224 11.50 6.08 -11.43
C ALA A 224 11.41 7.62 -11.48
N ASP A 225 11.56 8.23 -12.63
CA ASP A 225 11.41 9.68 -12.81
C ASP A 225 9.97 10.14 -12.49
N GLU A 226 8.98 9.41 -12.96
CA GLU A 226 7.58 9.76 -12.78
C GLU A 226 7.14 9.60 -11.32
N TYR A 227 7.46 8.50 -10.67
CA TYR A 227 6.89 8.17 -9.37
C TYR A 227 7.80 8.47 -8.18
N LEU A 228 9.11 8.21 -8.26
CA LEU A 228 10.00 8.46 -7.14
C LEU A 228 10.49 9.92 -7.09
N ARG A 229 10.81 10.48 -8.27
CA ARG A 229 11.30 11.86 -8.37
C ARG A 229 10.18 12.87 -8.48
N SER A 230 9.00 12.42 -8.86
CA SER A 230 7.83 13.27 -9.02
C SER A 230 7.38 13.87 -7.69
N ARG A 231 6.69 14.98 -7.80
CA ARG A 231 6.14 15.73 -6.67
C ARG A 231 4.64 15.95 -6.85
N HIS A 232 3.95 14.86 -7.20
CA HIS A 232 2.50 14.89 -7.31
C HIS A 232 1.87 15.32 -5.99
N SER A 233 0.99 16.30 -6.06
CA SER A 233 0.31 16.85 -4.90
C SER A 233 -0.88 15.98 -4.46
N ASP A 234 -1.39 16.25 -3.27
CA ASP A 234 -2.68 15.74 -2.81
C ASP A 234 -3.85 16.18 -3.71
N ALA A 235 -3.77 17.39 -4.30
CA ALA A 235 -4.75 17.85 -5.29
C ALA A 235 -4.73 17.01 -6.57
N ASP A 236 -3.54 16.56 -7.02
CA ASP A 236 -3.41 15.65 -8.16
C ASP A 236 -4.04 14.28 -7.83
N ALA A 237 -3.85 13.77 -6.62
CA ALA A 237 -4.51 12.53 -6.18
C ALA A 237 -6.04 12.67 -6.24
N LEU A 238 -6.58 13.76 -5.70
CA LEU A 238 -8.02 14.02 -5.75
C LEU A 238 -8.51 14.12 -7.20
N ALA A 239 -7.78 14.78 -8.10
CA ALA A 239 -8.16 14.89 -9.50
C ALA A 239 -8.20 13.54 -10.22
N VAL A 240 -7.23 12.65 -9.93
CA VAL A 240 -7.13 11.31 -10.53
C VAL A 240 -8.24 10.38 -10.02
N PHE A 241 -8.49 10.37 -8.72
CA PHE A 241 -9.37 9.39 -8.09
C PHE A 241 -10.82 9.85 -7.94
N ALA A 242 -11.10 11.17 -7.84
CA ALA A 242 -12.46 11.69 -7.65
C ALA A 242 -13.51 11.18 -8.66
N PRO A 243 -13.20 10.97 -9.96
CA PRO A 243 -14.17 10.41 -10.90
C PRO A 243 -14.67 9.00 -10.54
N ARG A 244 -13.94 8.28 -9.70
CA ARG A 244 -14.24 6.89 -9.30
C ARG A 244 -14.77 6.75 -7.87
N ASP A 245 -14.88 7.84 -7.09
CA ASP A 245 -15.31 7.77 -5.68
C ASP A 245 -16.84 7.75 -5.47
N GLY A 246 -17.61 7.55 -6.53
CA GLY A 246 -19.08 7.47 -6.48
C GLY A 246 -19.77 8.82 -6.22
N ARG A 247 -19.14 9.95 -6.53
CA ARG A 247 -19.68 11.31 -6.42
C ARG A 247 -20.78 11.59 -7.46
#